data_271dfeb2b797a3b69cf646e7c835729c
#
_entry.id   271dfeb2b797a3b69cf646e7c835729c
#
_cell.length_a   1.000
_cell.length_b   1.000
_cell.length_c   1.000
_cell.angle_alpha   90.00
_cell.angle_beta   90.00
_cell.angle_gamma   90.00
#
_symmetry.space_group_name_H-M   'P 1'
#
loop_
_entity.id
_entity.type
_entity.pdbx_description
1 polymer ?
#
loop_
_entity_poly.entity_id
_entity_poly.type
_entity_poly.pdbx_seq_one_letter_code
_entity_poly.pdbx_strand_id
1 'polypeptide(L)'
;MTSLSIEQFKVFQDSKSQLLDCRPTSIFASSFISNSINASLNGSFEYMASCVFQKTKPLVIICEEGKEAESVLRLESEGFKDISTFNFEIWEKGGGKTSVIVRYLASEAQKHVDSMKDVSNTEDWEVLHVKGTSSVPLIDLINDFGLISEGDVLYCGNGHKSMAAASFLKIKGVNVTDIIGGLSAMLVEAPDLEI
;
A
#
# COMPACT_ATOMS: atom_id res chain seq x y z
N MET A 1 4.56 22.85 -7.61
CA MET A 1 4.17 21.46 -7.97
C MET A 1 4.66 21.17 -9.38
N THR A 2 5.46 20.13 -9.59
CA THR A 2 6.03 19.76 -10.89
C THR A 2 5.43 18.43 -11.32
N SER A 3 4.67 18.42 -12.44
CA SER A 3 4.24 17.18 -13.09
C SER A 3 5.33 16.72 -14.05
N LEU A 4 5.75 15.48 -13.93
CA LEU A 4 6.85 14.93 -14.72
C LEU A 4 6.37 14.47 -16.11
N SER A 5 7.22 14.66 -17.14
CA SER A 5 7.07 13.92 -18.39
C SER A 5 7.45 12.44 -18.20
N ILE A 6 7.13 11.57 -19.15
CA ILE A 6 7.49 10.14 -19.08
C ILE A 6 9.03 9.95 -19.09
N GLU A 7 9.76 10.79 -19.80
CA GLU A 7 11.23 10.76 -19.84
C GLU A 7 11.83 11.15 -18.49
N GLN A 8 11.31 12.21 -17.87
CA GLN A 8 11.72 12.64 -16.54
C GLN A 8 11.41 11.57 -15.50
N PHE A 9 10.21 10.97 -15.57
CA PHE A 9 9.81 9.90 -14.65
C PHE A 9 10.73 8.68 -14.75
N LYS A 10 11.13 8.25 -15.95
CA LYS A 10 12.08 7.16 -16.15
C LYS A 10 13.43 7.42 -15.47
N VAL A 11 13.94 8.65 -15.54
CA VAL A 11 15.17 9.05 -14.83
C VAL A 11 15.00 8.90 -13.31
N PHE A 12 13.85 9.32 -12.77
CA PHE A 12 13.54 9.14 -11.35
C PHE A 12 13.45 7.65 -10.96
N GLN A 13 12.81 6.83 -11.76
CA GLN A 13 12.68 5.39 -11.52
C GLN A 13 14.06 4.70 -11.49
N ASP A 14 14.97 5.06 -12.39
CA ASP A 14 16.33 4.51 -12.45
C ASP A 14 17.21 4.98 -11.27
N SER A 15 16.97 6.17 -10.73
CA SER A 15 17.72 6.75 -9.60
C SER A 15 17.36 6.16 -8.22
N LYS A 16 16.49 5.14 -8.16
CA LYS A 16 15.93 4.56 -6.91
C LYS A 16 15.22 5.59 -6.03
N SER A 17 14.59 6.58 -6.65
CA SER A 17 13.73 7.54 -5.97
C SER A 17 12.53 6.86 -5.34
N GLN A 18 11.93 7.51 -4.37
CA GLN A 18 10.74 7.01 -3.69
C GLN A 18 9.52 7.21 -4.58
N LEU A 19 8.76 6.13 -4.83
CA LEU A 19 7.55 6.14 -5.64
C LEU A 19 6.34 5.80 -4.75
N LEU A 20 5.48 6.78 -4.51
CA LEU A 20 4.22 6.62 -3.80
C LEU A 20 3.08 6.59 -4.83
N ASP A 21 2.23 5.58 -4.79
CA ASP A 21 1.02 5.53 -5.60
C ASP A 21 -0.20 5.83 -4.71
N CYS A 22 -0.86 6.97 -4.96
CA CYS A 22 -1.97 7.44 -4.13
C CYS A 22 -3.35 6.97 -4.63
N ARG A 23 -3.41 6.17 -5.68
CA ARG A 23 -4.66 5.65 -6.23
C ARG A 23 -5.37 4.69 -5.26
N PRO A 24 -6.68 4.48 -5.42
CA PRO A 24 -7.43 3.50 -4.63
C PRO A 24 -6.79 2.12 -4.66
N THR A 25 -6.82 1.39 -3.53
CA THR A 25 -6.18 0.08 -3.37
C THR A 25 -6.62 -0.94 -4.41
N SER A 26 -7.88 -0.91 -4.84
CA SER A 26 -8.42 -1.81 -5.88
C SER A 26 -7.81 -1.56 -7.25
N ILE A 27 -7.67 -0.28 -7.62
CA ILE A 27 -7.06 0.14 -8.88
C ILE A 27 -5.56 -0.16 -8.86
N PHE A 28 -4.88 0.19 -7.77
CA PHE A 28 -3.46 -0.09 -7.59
C PHE A 28 -3.16 -1.59 -7.71
N ALA A 29 -3.88 -2.44 -6.97
CA ALA A 29 -3.63 -3.88 -6.95
C ALA A 29 -3.75 -4.53 -8.33
N SER A 30 -4.64 -4.03 -9.20
CA SER A 30 -4.84 -4.56 -10.55
C SER A 30 -3.74 -4.19 -11.54
N SER A 31 -3.11 -3.03 -11.35
CA SER A 31 -2.01 -2.56 -12.22
C SER A 31 -1.28 -1.39 -11.57
N PHE A 32 0.00 -1.53 -11.26
CA PHE A 32 0.81 -0.45 -10.71
C PHE A 32 2.23 -0.43 -11.29
N ILE A 33 2.87 0.73 -11.23
CA ILE A 33 4.27 0.88 -11.67
C ILE A 33 5.17 0.15 -10.69
N SER A 34 6.00 -0.77 -11.18
CA SER A 34 6.93 -1.55 -10.35
C SER A 34 7.78 -0.64 -9.45
N ASN A 35 8.01 -1.06 -8.23
CA ASN A 35 8.69 -0.32 -7.16
C ASN A 35 7.90 0.86 -6.56
N SER A 36 6.64 1.08 -6.92
CA SER A 36 5.78 1.99 -6.16
C SER A 36 5.12 1.30 -4.97
N ILE A 37 4.89 2.07 -3.90
CA ILE A 37 4.20 1.62 -2.70
C ILE A 37 2.88 2.37 -2.60
N ASN A 38 1.80 1.67 -2.32
CA ASN A 38 0.48 2.27 -2.21
C ASN A 38 0.30 2.98 -0.85
N ALA A 39 -0.07 4.24 -0.92
CA ALA A 39 -0.66 4.98 0.17
C ALA A 39 -1.88 5.71 -0.40
N SER A 40 -3.05 5.07 -0.34
CA SER A 40 -4.27 5.58 -0.97
C SER A 40 -4.77 6.86 -0.30
N LEU A 41 -5.16 7.85 -1.11
CA LEU A 41 -5.80 9.09 -0.62
C LEU A 41 -7.10 8.83 0.16
N ASN A 42 -7.75 7.68 -0.05
CA ASN A 42 -8.98 7.29 0.63
C ASN A 42 -8.75 6.67 2.02
N GLY A 43 -7.49 6.45 2.41
CA GLY A 43 -7.09 5.89 3.70
C GLY A 43 -6.35 6.89 4.59
N SER A 44 -5.59 6.36 5.54
CA SER A 44 -4.67 7.15 6.39
C SER A 44 -3.41 7.50 5.58
N PHE A 45 -3.59 8.30 4.52
CA PHE A 45 -2.59 8.60 3.51
C PHE A 45 -1.28 9.14 4.10
N GLU A 46 -1.40 10.17 4.95
CA GLU A 46 -0.27 10.84 5.59
C GLU A 46 0.50 9.89 6.51
N TYR A 47 -0.24 9.11 7.29
CA TYR A 47 0.34 8.12 8.20
C TYR A 47 1.13 7.06 7.42
N MET A 48 0.52 6.45 6.39
CA MET A 48 1.18 5.43 5.57
C MET A 48 2.41 5.99 4.86
N ALA A 49 2.30 7.20 4.28
CA ALA A 49 3.44 7.86 3.65
C ALA A 49 4.58 8.12 4.65
N SER A 50 4.26 8.59 5.87
CA SER A 50 5.25 8.86 6.91
C SER A 50 5.90 7.60 7.48
N CYS A 51 5.19 6.45 7.49
CA CYS A 51 5.78 5.17 7.87
C CYS A 51 6.79 4.64 6.85
N VAL A 52 6.50 4.84 5.56
CA VAL A 52 7.22 4.16 4.48
C VAL A 52 8.33 5.01 3.88
N PHE A 53 8.12 6.33 3.75
CA PHE A 53 8.98 7.21 2.98
C PHE A 53 9.78 8.18 3.84
N GLN A 54 11.00 8.50 3.39
CA GLN A 54 11.88 9.46 4.05
C GLN A 54 11.57 10.88 3.57
N LYS A 55 11.15 11.76 4.48
CA LYS A 55 10.74 13.16 4.18
C LYS A 55 11.85 14.02 3.57
N THR A 56 13.11 13.59 3.71
CA THR A 56 14.28 14.31 3.21
C THR A 56 14.74 13.88 1.82
N LYS A 57 14.11 12.87 1.24
CA LYS A 57 14.44 12.35 -0.09
C LYS A 57 13.38 12.78 -1.12
N PRO A 58 13.78 12.93 -2.40
CA PRO A 58 12.82 13.15 -3.48
C PRO A 58 11.74 12.09 -3.49
N LEU A 59 10.49 12.51 -3.68
CA LEU A 59 9.31 11.66 -3.74
C LEU A 59 8.52 11.96 -5.01
N VAL A 60 8.17 10.92 -5.76
CA VAL A 60 7.23 11.04 -6.86
C VAL A 60 5.90 10.40 -6.47
N ILE A 61 4.84 11.19 -6.54
CA ILE A 61 3.47 10.72 -6.32
C ILE A 61 2.88 10.29 -7.67
N ILE A 62 2.52 9.03 -7.79
CA ILE A 62 1.75 8.50 -8.91
C ILE A 62 0.27 8.67 -8.56
N CYS A 63 -0.47 9.37 -9.38
CA CYS A 63 -1.87 9.73 -9.13
C CYS A 63 -2.74 9.61 -10.39
N GLU A 64 -4.06 9.65 -10.19
CA GLU A 64 -5.03 9.90 -11.23
C GLU A 64 -5.08 11.39 -11.55
N GLU A 65 -5.55 11.74 -12.74
CA GLU A 65 -5.76 13.13 -13.16
C GLU A 65 -6.66 13.88 -12.17
N GLY A 66 -6.23 15.09 -11.78
CA GLY A 66 -6.94 15.96 -10.84
C GLY A 66 -6.69 15.66 -9.36
N LYS A 67 -5.84 14.68 -9.02
CA LYS A 67 -5.46 14.33 -7.64
C LYS A 67 -4.08 14.87 -7.23
N GLU A 68 -3.40 15.53 -8.13
CA GLU A 68 -2.03 16.01 -7.95
C GLU A 68 -1.95 17.06 -6.82
N ALA A 69 -2.81 18.08 -6.86
CA ALA A 69 -2.78 19.18 -5.90
C ALA A 69 -3.15 18.71 -4.49
N GLU A 70 -4.16 17.86 -4.37
CA GLU A 70 -4.60 17.28 -3.09
C GLU A 70 -3.47 16.46 -2.45
N SER A 71 -2.87 15.54 -3.21
CA SER A 71 -1.84 14.64 -2.70
C SER A 71 -0.58 15.39 -2.28
N VAL A 72 -0.15 16.37 -3.05
CA VAL A 72 1.03 17.20 -2.72
C VAL A 72 0.78 18.00 -1.45
N LEU A 73 -0.35 18.74 -1.37
CA LEU A 73 -0.67 19.58 -0.22
C LEU A 73 -0.70 18.78 1.08
N ARG A 74 -1.29 17.59 1.06
CA ARG A 74 -1.38 16.71 2.23
C ARG A 74 -0.01 16.22 2.69
N LEU A 75 0.93 15.90 1.77
CA LEU A 75 2.28 15.49 2.15
C LEU A 75 3.20 16.66 2.53
N GLU A 76 3.02 17.83 1.93
CA GLU A 76 3.73 19.05 2.36
C GLU A 76 3.40 19.41 3.81
N SER A 77 2.14 19.23 4.24
CA SER A 77 1.73 19.43 5.63
C SER A 77 2.41 18.46 6.60
N GLU A 78 2.79 17.27 6.12
CA GLU A 78 3.58 16.29 6.88
C GLU A 78 5.10 16.54 6.85
N GLY A 79 5.54 17.55 6.10
CA GLY A 79 6.94 17.97 6.03
C GLY A 79 7.75 17.31 4.90
N PHE A 80 7.12 16.65 3.95
CA PHE A 80 7.77 16.29 2.69
C PHE A 80 8.02 17.55 1.86
N LYS A 81 9.20 17.71 1.26
CA LYS A 81 9.60 18.98 0.61
C LYS A 81 9.87 18.86 -0.88
N ASP A 82 10.43 17.75 -1.31
CA ASP A 82 10.83 17.51 -2.71
C ASP A 82 9.85 16.53 -3.34
N ILE A 83 8.70 17.06 -3.76
CA ILE A 83 7.58 16.28 -4.28
C ILE A 83 7.35 16.65 -5.75
N SER A 84 7.33 15.63 -6.60
CA SER A 84 6.85 15.68 -7.98
C SER A 84 5.65 14.75 -8.16
N THR A 85 4.85 14.98 -9.19
CA THR A 85 3.71 14.11 -9.52
C THR A 85 3.90 13.46 -10.88
N PHE A 86 3.28 12.31 -11.06
CA PHE A 86 3.24 11.61 -12.34
C PHE A 86 1.88 10.95 -12.55
N ASN A 87 1.29 11.11 -13.73
CA ASN A 87 0.00 10.51 -14.04
C ASN A 87 0.20 9.06 -14.52
N PHE A 88 -0.49 8.12 -13.86
CA PHE A 88 -0.40 6.70 -14.18
C PHE A 88 -0.83 6.37 -15.61
N GLU A 89 -1.85 7.04 -16.15
CA GLU A 89 -2.34 6.78 -17.50
C GLU A 89 -1.27 7.08 -18.59
N ILE A 90 -0.39 8.04 -18.34
CA ILE A 90 0.73 8.33 -19.26
C ILE A 90 1.66 7.12 -19.36
N TRP A 91 1.93 6.46 -18.22
CA TRP A 91 2.73 5.24 -18.18
C TRP A 91 2.08 4.09 -18.91
N GLU A 92 0.81 3.86 -18.65
CA GLU A 92 0.03 2.77 -19.25
C GLU A 92 -0.12 2.93 -20.76
N LYS A 93 -0.51 4.13 -21.23
CA LYS A 93 -0.59 4.47 -22.67
C LYS A 93 0.76 4.38 -23.38
N GLY A 94 1.85 4.63 -22.66
CA GLY A 94 3.22 4.48 -23.15
C GLY A 94 3.75 3.04 -23.18
N GLY A 95 2.95 2.05 -22.81
CA GLY A 95 3.34 0.64 -22.76
C GLY A 95 4.32 0.32 -21.63
N GLY A 96 4.32 1.11 -20.55
CA GLY A 96 5.15 0.89 -19.38
C GLY A 96 4.80 -0.42 -18.65
N LYS A 97 5.83 -1.11 -18.13
CA LYS A 97 5.63 -2.35 -17.39
C LYS A 97 4.94 -2.10 -16.06
N THR A 98 3.97 -2.95 -15.74
CA THR A 98 3.23 -2.91 -14.49
C THR A 98 3.34 -4.21 -13.72
N SER A 99 3.02 -4.15 -12.43
CA SER A 99 2.93 -5.26 -11.49
C SER A 99 1.51 -5.35 -10.94
N VAL A 100 1.22 -6.45 -10.23
CA VAL A 100 -0.08 -6.69 -9.57
C VAL A 100 0.15 -7.17 -8.13
N ILE A 101 -0.83 -6.96 -7.25
CA ILE A 101 -0.91 -7.62 -5.95
C ILE A 101 -2.07 -8.61 -5.99
N VAL A 102 -1.80 -9.85 -5.59
CA VAL A 102 -2.84 -10.88 -5.45
C VAL A 102 -3.72 -10.53 -4.26
N ARG A 103 -5.03 -10.72 -4.41
CA ARG A 103 -6.00 -10.41 -3.37
C ARG A 103 -7.01 -11.55 -3.22
N TYR A 104 -7.42 -11.82 -1.98
CA TYR A 104 -8.54 -12.71 -1.68
C TYR A 104 -9.78 -11.91 -1.31
N LEU A 105 -10.95 -12.49 -1.57
CA LEU A 105 -12.21 -11.96 -1.09
C LEU A 105 -12.29 -12.12 0.44
N ALA A 106 -12.94 -11.19 1.12
CA ALA A 106 -13.15 -11.28 2.55
C ALA A 106 -13.93 -12.54 2.96
N SER A 107 -14.87 -13.00 2.12
CA SER A 107 -15.62 -14.24 2.30
C SER A 107 -14.76 -15.51 2.27
N GLU A 108 -13.53 -15.44 1.78
CA GLU A 108 -12.60 -16.57 1.74
C GLU A 108 -11.63 -16.60 2.96
N ALA A 109 -11.66 -15.59 3.83
CA ALA A 109 -10.71 -15.40 4.91
C ALA A 109 -10.55 -16.63 5.82
N GLN A 110 -11.65 -17.34 6.14
CA GLN A 110 -11.65 -18.55 6.95
C GLN A 110 -10.68 -19.63 6.45
N LYS A 111 -10.43 -19.71 5.15
CA LYS A 111 -9.52 -20.70 4.54
C LYS A 111 -8.04 -20.38 4.78
N HIS A 112 -7.73 -19.16 5.23
CA HIS A 112 -6.36 -18.62 5.26
C HIS A 112 -5.90 -18.20 6.65
N VAL A 113 -6.70 -18.41 7.71
CA VAL A 113 -6.44 -17.93 9.08
C VAL A 113 -5.02 -18.26 9.55
N ASP A 114 -4.55 -19.48 9.30
CA ASP A 114 -3.22 -19.95 9.75
C ASP A 114 -2.05 -19.14 9.16
N SER A 115 -2.25 -18.52 8.00
CA SER A 115 -1.25 -17.68 7.31
C SER A 115 -1.53 -16.19 7.41
N MET A 116 -2.61 -15.79 8.09
CA MET A 116 -3.02 -14.39 8.18
C MET A 116 -2.18 -13.61 9.19
N LYS A 117 -1.84 -12.38 8.81
CA LYS A 117 -1.14 -11.39 9.65
C LYS A 117 -1.92 -10.08 9.64
N ASP A 118 -2.20 -9.57 10.82
CA ASP A 118 -2.80 -8.24 10.98
C ASP A 118 -1.71 -7.16 11.00
N VAL A 119 -1.76 -6.26 10.04
CA VAL A 119 -0.82 -5.13 9.93
C VAL A 119 -1.43 -3.81 10.39
N SER A 120 -2.51 -3.88 11.19
CA SER A 120 -3.06 -2.73 11.92
C SER A 120 -2.08 -2.23 12.98
N ASN A 121 -2.39 -1.10 13.60
CA ASN A 121 -1.67 -0.69 14.81
C ASN A 121 -1.99 -1.66 15.95
N THR A 122 -1.09 -1.78 16.92
CA THR A 122 -1.26 -2.66 18.07
C THR A 122 -2.57 -2.39 18.83
N GLU A 123 -2.90 -1.11 19.02
CA GLU A 123 -4.12 -0.69 19.71
C GLU A 123 -5.39 -1.13 18.98
N ASP A 124 -5.39 -1.04 17.62
CA ASP A 124 -6.52 -1.50 16.79
C ASP A 124 -6.67 -3.02 16.90
N TRP A 125 -5.56 -3.77 16.87
CA TRP A 125 -5.53 -5.22 16.97
C TRP A 125 -5.98 -5.72 18.35
N GLU A 126 -5.57 -5.06 19.42
CA GLU A 126 -5.99 -5.40 20.80
C GLU A 126 -7.51 -5.24 21.00
N VAL A 127 -8.14 -4.33 20.26
CA VAL A 127 -9.59 -4.11 20.34
C VAL A 127 -10.35 -5.18 19.56
N LEU A 128 -9.91 -5.50 18.32
CA LEU A 128 -10.63 -6.44 17.45
C LEU A 128 -9.69 -7.01 16.38
N HIS A 129 -9.58 -8.33 16.32
CA HIS A 129 -8.79 -9.03 15.32
C HIS A 129 -9.37 -10.42 15.03
N VAL A 130 -8.92 -11.05 13.95
CA VAL A 130 -9.28 -12.43 13.62
C VAL A 130 -8.53 -13.37 14.58
N LYS A 131 -9.27 -14.21 15.30
CA LYS A 131 -8.71 -15.15 16.27
C LYS A 131 -7.72 -16.11 15.62
N GLY A 132 -6.59 -16.34 16.29
CA GLY A 132 -5.52 -17.20 15.77
C GLY A 132 -4.52 -16.49 14.87
N THR A 133 -4.73 -15.23 14.50
CA THR A 133 -3.76 -14.43 13.73
C THR A 133 -2.73 -13.78 14.64
N SER A 134 -1.64 -13.29 14.07
CA SER A 134 -0.61 -12.53 14.78
C SER A 134 -0.58 -11.08 14.32
N SER A 135 -0.31 -10.17 15.25
CA SER A 135 -0.10 -8.75 14.98
C SER A 135 1.31 -8.50 14.48
N VAL A 136 1.41 -7.82 13.34
CA VAL A 136 2.67 -7.31 12.75
C VAL A 136 2.41 -5.90 12.23
N PRO A 137 2.35 -4.88 13.10
CA PRO A 137 2.04 -3.52 12.71
C PRO A 137 2.87 -3.03 11.52
N LEU A 138 2.27 -2.24 10.63
CA LEU A 138 2.93 -1.74 9.41
C LEU A 138 4.30 -1.12 9.71
N ILE A 139 4.42 -0.34 10.79
CA ILE A 139 5.67 0.31 11.14
C ILE A 139 6.76 -0.68 11.50
N ASP A 140 6.42 -1.78 12.20
CA ASP A 140 7.36 -2.82 12.59
C ASP A 140 7.80 -3.63 11.35
N LEU A 141 6.85 -3.95 10.46
CA LEU A 141 7.12 -4.60 9.19
C LEU A 141 8.06 -3.78 8.29
N ILE A 142 7.90 -2.45 8.23
CA ILE A 142 8.79 -1.58 7.46
C ILE A 142 10.21 -1.60 8.02
N ASN A 143 10.37 -1.69 9.34
CA ASN A 143 11.67 -1.78 10.02
C ASN A 143 12.30 -3.17 9.90
N ASP A 144 11.50 -4.22 9.95
CA ASP A 144 11.93 -5.62 9.83
C ASP A 144 10.93 -6.43 8.99
N PHE A 145 11.15 -6.47 7.68
CA PHE A 145 10.28 -7.23 6.79
C PHE A 145 10.46 -8.77 6.92
N GLY A 146 11.45 -9.25 7.68
CA GLY A 146 11.61 -10.65 8.04
C GLY A 146 10.51 -11.19 8.97
N LEU A 147 9.65 -10.33 9.52
CA LEU A 147 8.47 -10.71 10.28
C LEU A 147 7.37 -11.37 9.42
N ILE A 148 7.46 -11.22 8.09
CA ILE A 148 6.51 -11.75 7.11
C ILE A 148 7.21 -12.75 6.20
N SER A 149 6.53 -13.85 5.94
CA SER A 149 7.01 -14.92 5.06
C SER A 149 6.35 -14.86 3.68
N GLU A 150 7.02 -15.46 2.70
CA GLU A 150 6.43 -15.69 1.37
C GLU A 150 5.12 -16.47 1.49
N GLY A 151 4.05 -15.96 0.90
CA GLY A 151 2.73 -16.58 0.91
C GLY A 151 1.84 -16.20 2.10
N ASP A 152 2.33 -15.39 3.06
CA ASP A 152 1.46 -14.86 4.12
C ASP A 152 0.31 -14.03 3.53
N VAL A 153 -0.82 -14.02 4.25
CA VAL A 153 -2.02 -13.27 3.88
C VAL A 153 -2.16 -12.07 4.83
N LEU A 154 -2.11 -10.88 4.27
CA LEU A 154 -2.16 -9.65 5.05
C LEU A 154 -3.57 -9.07 5.11
N TYR A 155 -3.94 -8.56 6.27
CA TYR A 155 -5.12 -7.73 6.43
C TYR A 155 -4.86 -6.58 7.41
N CYS A 156 -5.76 -5.62 7.44
CA CYS A 156 -5.87 -4.58 8.46
C CYS A 156 -7.34 -4.19 8.61
N GLY A 157 -7.66 -3.15 9.33
CA GLY A 157 -9.05 -2.73 9.55
C GLY A 157 -9.87 -2.55 8.27
N ASN A 158 -9.32 -1.93 7.22
CA ASN A 158 -10.05 -1.56 6.00
C ASN A 158 -9.29 -1.80 4.68
N GLY A 159 -8.16 -2.53 4.72
CA GLY A 159 -7.40 -2.90 3.52
C GLY A 159 -6.41 -1.84 2.99
N HIS A 160 -6.21 -0.70 3.68
CA HIS A 160 -5.26 0.32 3.24
C HIS A 160 -3.83 0.04 3.73
N LYS A 161 -3.65 -0.24 5.03
CA LYS A 161 -2.32 -0.56 5.58
C LYS A 161 -1.78 -1.88 5.01
N SER A 162 -2.65 -2.89 4.82
CA SER A 162 -2.25 -4.17 4.21
C SER A 162 -1.80 -4.04 2.77
N MET A 163 -2.42 -3.15 1.98
CA MET A 163 -1.95 -2.84 0.62
C MET A 163 -0.60 -2.12 0.63
N ALA A 164 -0.39 -1.17 1.55
CA ALA A 164 0.92 -0.52 1.72
C ALA A 164 2.00 -1.55 2.08
N ALA A 165 1.71 -2.46 3.03
CA ALA A 165 2.59 -3.55 3.42
C ALA A 165 2.90 -4.49 2.25
N ALA A 166 1.88 -4.96 1.52
CA ALA A 166 2.04 -5.88 0.39
C ALA A 166 2.88 -5.28 -0.74
N SER A 167 2.65 -4.01 -1.07
CA SER A 167 3.46 -3.32 -2.09
C SER A 167 4.90 -3.08 -1.64
N PHE A 168 5.14 -2.77 -0.37
CA PHE A 168 6.49 -2.68 0.19
C PHE A 168 7.22 -4.02 0.15
N LEU A 169 6.58 -5.10 0.59
CA LEU A 169 7.13 -6.44 0.58
C LEU A 169 7.46 -6.92 -0.84
N LYS A 170 6.62 -6.57 -1.80
CA LYS A 170 6.89 -6.88 -3.22
C LYS A 170 8.21 -6.29 -3.71
N ILE A 171 8.56 -5.07 -3.29
CA ILE A 171 9.86 -4.45 -3.58
C ILE A 171 11.02 -5.22 -2.92
N LYS A 172 10.75 -5.85 -1.76
CA LYS A 172 11.73 -6.69 -1.05
C LYS A 172 11.84 -8.12 -1.61
N GLY A 173 11.01 -8.45 -2.61
CA GLY A 173 10.99 -9.78 -3.22
C GLY A 173 10.14 -10.80 -2.46
N VAL A 174 9.34 -10.37 -1.49
CA VAL A 174 8.41 -11.21 -0.73
C VAL A 174 7.00 -11.03 -1.31
N ASN A 175 6.41 -12.10 -1.84
CA ASN A 175 5.05 -12.05 -2.37
C ASN A 175 4.07 -12.50 -1.29
N VAL A 176 3.09 -11.65 -1.04
CA VAL A 176 2.01 -11.87 -0.08
C VAL A 176 0.67 -11.63 -0.77
N THR A 177 -0.41 -12.03 -0.12
CA THR A 177 -1.78 -11.78 -0.58
C THR A 177 -2.47 -10.78 0.36
N ASP A 178 -3.29 -9.88 -0.17
CA ASP A 178 -4.07 -8.91 0.61
C ASP A 178 -5.54 -9.33 0.68
N ILE A 179 -6.20 -9.15 1.82
CA ILE A 179 -7.66 -9.34 1.96
C ILE A 179 -8.38 -8.05 1.56
N ILE A 180 -9.26 -8.15 0.56
CA ILE A 180 -10.07 -7.02 0.08
C ILE A 180 -10.94 -6.47 1.21
N GLY A 181 -10.82 -5.17 1.49
CA GLY A 181 -11.59 -4.48 2.52
C GLY A 181 -11.22 -4.81 3.96
N GLY A 182 -10.25 -5.71 4.19
CA GLY A 182 -9.73 -6.04 5.52
C GLY A 182 -10.79 -6.56 6.48
N LEU A 183 -10.57 -6.32 7.78
CA LEU A 183 -11.44 -6.78 8.86
C LEU A 183 -12.90 -6.29 8.69
N SER A 184 -13.08 -5.05 8.26
CA SER A 184 -14.41 -4.49 8.04
C SER A 184 -15.25 -5.27 7.05
N ALA A 185 -14.63 -5.74 5.97
CA ALA A 185 -15.31 -6.60 4.98
C ALA A 185 -15.50 -8.03 5.53
N MET A 186 -14.50 -8.59 6.23
CA MET A 186 -14.60 -9.93 6.82
C MET A 186 -15.73 -10.04 7.83
N LEU A 187 -15.99 -9.02 8.65
CA LEU A 187 -17.12 -8.99 9.59
C LEU A 187 -18.49 -9.12 8.92
N VAL A 188 -18.59 -8.72 7.65
CA VAL A 188 -19.86 -8.77 6.89
C VAL A 188 -19.94 -10.02 6.00
N GLU A 189 -18.83 -10.38 5.36
CA GLU A 189 -18.81 -11.38 4.28
C GLU A 189 -18.35 -12.77 4.75
N ALA A 190 -17.76 -12.87 5.97
CA ALA A 190 -17.29 -14.13 6.54
C ALA A 190 -17.87 -14.35 7.96
N PRO A 191 -19.19 -14.60 8.08
CA PRO A 191 -19.88 -14.65 9.38
C PRO A 191 -19.41 -15.77 10.30
N ASP A 192 -18.78 -16.81 9.75
CA ASP A 192 -18.24 -17.94 10.52
C ASP A 192 -16.80 -17.71 11.01
N LEU A 193 -16.20 -16.59 10.66
CA LEU A 193 -14.85 -16.24 11.06
C LEU A 193 -14.84 -15.83 12.55
N GLU A 194 -14.02 -16.50 13.35
CA GLU A 194 -13.87 -16.14 14.77
C GLU A 194 -13.04 -14.85 14.93
N ILE A 195 -13.59 -13.91 15.67
CA ILE A 195 -12.98 -12.62 15.97
C ILE A 195 -12.59 -12.56 17.43
#